data_e6edfa2e42300a7cbe8f5db38f2e59f6
#
_entry.id   e6edfa2e42300a7cbe8f5db38f2e59f6
#
_cell.length_a   1.000
_cell.length_b   1.000
_cell.length_c   1.000
_cell.angle_alpha   90.00
_cell.angle_beta   90.00
_cell.angle_gamma   90.00
#
_symmetry.space_group_name_H-M   'P 1'
#
loop_
_entity.id
_entity.type
_entity.pdbx_description
1 polymer ?
#
loop_
_entity_poly.entity_id
_entity_poly.type
_entity_poly.pdbx_seq_one_letter_code
_entity_poly.pdbx_strand_id
1 'polypeptide(L)'
;KAITVDNADIRNIGRIIGTSIRHIGNLDCDILERDGQYYVLELNPRFGGGYPFSYEAGVNLPKAIIEWLKGNEINSSILQPQYGRMFAKCDNVVEIVLK
;
A
#
# COMPACT_ATOMS: atom_id res chain seq x y z
N LYS A 1 -1.01 13.74 -6.55
CA LYS A 1 -1.44 12.78 -7.59
C LYS A 1 -0.61 11.52 -7.50
N ALA A 2 -1.24 10.38 -7.75
CA ALA A 2 -0.59 9.08 -7.80
C ALA A 2 -1.19 8.25 -8.95
N ILE A 3 -0.40 7.34 -9.47
CA ILE A 3 -0.85 6.34 -10.46
C ILE A 3 -0.43 4.95 -9.98
N THR A 4 -1.31 3.98 -10.13
CA THR A 4 -0.99 2.58 -9.85
C THR A 4 -0.25 1.98 -11.02
N VAL A 5 0.91 1.39 -10.75
CA VAL A 5 1.79 0.82 -11.78
C VAL A 5 2.03 -0.66 -11.55
N ASP A 6 2.19 -1.40 -12.63
CA ASP A 6 2.70 -2.77 -12.59
C ASP A 6 4.21 -2.73 -12.86
N ASN A 7 5.00 -2.92 -11.81
CA ASN A 7 6.45 -2.89 -11.89
C ASN A 7 7.04 -4.12 -11.20
N ALA A 8 7.62 -5.02 -12.01
CA ALA A 8 8.17 -6.28 -11.55
C ALA A 8 9.38 -6.09 -10.62
N ASP A 9 10.21 -5.08 -10.86
CA ASP A 9 11.40 -4.80 -10.05
C ASP A 9 11.00 -4.32 -8.65
N ILE A 10 10.03 -3.41 -8.56
CA ILE A 10 9.48 -2.93 -7.29
C ILE A 10 8.82 -4.08 -6.52
N ARG A 11 8.04 -4.94 -7.20
CA ARG A 11 7.47 -6.13 -6.54
C ARG A 11 8.55 -7.07 -6.00
N ASN A 12 9.63 -7.27 -6.75
CA ASN A 12 10.75 -8.10 -6.30
C ASN A 12 11.47 -7.49 -5.09
N ILE A 13 11.68 -6.17 -5.09
CA ILE A 13 12.23 -5.44 -3.92
C ILE A 13 11.34 -5.64 -2.70
N GLY A 14 10.02 -5.46 -2.85
CA GLY A 14 9.07 -5.67 -1.77
C GLY A 14 9.11 -7.11 -1.21
N ARG A 15 9.24 -8.12 -2.08
CA ARG A 15 9.39 -9.52 -1.67
C ARG A 15 10.69 -9.75 -0.90
N ILE A 16 11.81 -9.19 -1.35
CA ILE A 16 13.11 -9.31 -0.67
C ILE A 16 13.03 -8.65 0.72
N ILE A 17 12.48 -7.45 0.82
CA ILE A 17 12.28 -6.75 2.10
C ILE A 17 11.41 -7.60 3.04
N GLY A 18 10.26 -8.08 2.56
CA GLY A 18 9.32 -8.87 3.36
C GLY A 18 9.94 -10.16 3.89
N THR A 19 10.70 -10.90 3.06
CA THR A 19 11.38 -12.13 3.48
C THR A 19 12.55 -11.89 4.42
N SER A 20 13.23 -10.75 4.31
CA SER A 20 14.40 -10.40 5.14
C SER A 20 13.97 -9.90 6.52
N ILE A 21 12.99 -8.99 6.57
CA ILE A 21 12.53 -8.36 7.82
C ILE A 21 11.50 -9.25 8.54
N ARG A 22 10.70 -10.01 7.79
CA ARG A 22 9.61 -10.85 8.31
C ARG A 22 8.63 -10.04 9.16
N HIS A 23 8.30 -8.83 8.71
CA HIS A 23 7.34 -7.96 9.38
C HIS A 23 5.94 -8.59 9.40
N ILE A 24 5.17 -8.25 10.41
CA ILE A 24 3.76 -8.62 10.54
C ILE A 24 2.92 -7.40 10.21
N GLY A 25 1.91 -7.59 9.35
CA GLY A 25 1.02 -6.52 8.93
C GLY A 25 1.60 -5.67 7.80
N ASN A 26 1.26 -4.39 7.81
CA ASN A 26 1.59 -3.48 6.73
C ASN A 26 2.99 -2.87 6.87
N LEU A 27 3.66 -2.74 5.74
CA LEU A 27 4.92 -2.01 5.62
C LEU A 27 4.82 -1.05 4.45
N ASP A 28 4.91 0.23 4.73
CA ASP A 28 4.99 1.29 3.74
C ASP A 28 6.47 1.50 3.36
N CYS A 29 6.77 1.45 2.07
CA CYS A 29 8.14 1.54 1.56
C CYS A 29 8.24 2.68 0.55
N ASP A 30 9.07 3.65 0.83
CA ASP A 30 9.42 4.70 -0.13
C ASP A 30 10.60 4.25 -0.98
N ILE A 31 10.39 4.18 -2.28
CA ILE A 31 11.37 3.74 -3.26
C ILE A 31 11.56 4.85 -4.31
N LEU A 32 12.79 5.23 -4.54
CA LEU A 32 13.17 6.17 -5.59
C LEU A 32 13.78 5.40 -6.77
N GLU A 33 13.38 5.78 -7.97
CA GLU A 33 14.03 5.31 -9.21
C GLU A 33 14.89 6.42 -9.79
N ARG A 34 16.12 6.07 -10.16
CA ARG A 34 17.02 6.96 -10.87
C ARG A 34 17.86 6.16 -11.87
N ASP A 35 17.79 6.52 -13.13
CA ASP A 35 18.57 5.91 -14.20
C ASP A 35 18.42 4.37 -14.26
N GLY A 36 17.20 3.88 -14.05
CA GLY A 36 16.90 2.45 -14.03
C GLY A 36 17.34 1.71 -12.75
N GLN A 37 17.84 2.43 -11.76
CA GLN A 37 18.21 1.89 -10.45
C GLN A 37 17.17 2.27 -9.41
N TYR A 38 16.87 1.34 -8.49
CA TYR A 38 15.90 1.55 -7.42
C TYR A 38 16.61 1.67 -6.08
N TYR A 39 16.19 2.65 -5.30
CA TYR A 39 16.74 2.96 -3.98
C TYR A 39 15.63 2.96 -2.95
N VAL A 40 15.72 2.11 -1.95
CA VAL A 40 14.79 2.12 -0.80
C VAL A 40 15.23 3.24 0.13
N LEU A 41 14.36 4.24 0.30
CA LEU A 41 14.64 5.42 1.11
C LEU A 41 14.18 5.24 2.55
N GLU A 42 12.99 4.67 2.73
CA GLU A 42 12.34 4.60 4.03
C GLU A 42 11.43 3.38 4.12
N LEU A 43 11.39 2.80 5.32
CA LEU A 43 10.49 1.70 5.66
C LEU A 43 9.70 2.07 6.90
N ASN A 44 8.37 2.10 6.80
CA ASN A 44 7.46 2.46 7.87
C ASN A 44 6.49 1.31 8.16
N PRO A 45 6.49 0.71 9.35
CA PRO A 45 5.58 -0.39 9.71
C PRO A 45 4.18 0.14 10.06
N ARG A 46 3.56 0.81 9.13
CA ARG A 46 2.23 1.41 9.23
C ARG A 46 1.63 1.63 7.84
N PHE A 47 0.34 1.97 7.78
CA PHE A 47 -0.26 2.46 6.55
C PHE A 47 0.33 3.82 6.17
N GLY A 48 0.81 3.94 4.94
CA GLY A 48 1.32 5.18 4.38
C GLY A 48 0.22 6.15 3.98
N GLY A 49 0.60 7.41 3.80
CA GLY A 49 -0.30 8.44 3.28
C GLY A 49 -0.83 8.14 1.87
N GLY A 50 -0.16 7.27 1.12
CA GLY A 50 -0.58 6.80 -0.20
C GLY A 50 -1.55 5.62 -0.17
N TYR A 51 -1.76 4.98 0.97
CA TYR A 51 -2.61 3.78 1.04
C TYR A 51 -4.05 4.00 0.53
N PRO A 52 -4.71 5.14 0.74
CA PRO A 52 -6.03 5.37 0.16
C PRO A 52 -6.09 5.18 -1.36
N PHE A 53 -5.02 5.50 -2.08
CA PHE A 53 -4.93 5.24 -3.52
C PHE A 53 -4.90 3.74 -3.84
N SER A 54 -4.18 2.96 -3.04
CA SER A 54 -4.14 1.50 -3.16
C SER A 54 -5.49 0.88 -2.84
N TYR A 55 -6.18 1.39 -1.83
CA TYR A 55 -7.53 0.95 -1.47
C TYR A 55 -8.52 1.20 -2.62
N GLU A 56 -8.54 2.40 -3.17
CA GLU A 56 -9.39 2.76 -4.33
C GLU A 56 -9.03 1.95 -5.58
N ALA A 57 -7.80 1.49 -5.68
CA ALA A 57 -7.38 0.59 -6.74
C ALA A 57 -7.75 -0.88 -6.51
N GLY A 58 -8.35 -1.20 -5.36
CA GLY A 58 -8.87 -2.55 -5.06
C GLY A 58 -8.10 -3.32 -3.99
N VAL A 59 -7.09 -2.73 -3.35
CA VAL A 59 -6.29 -3.43 -2.32
C VAL A 59 -6.87 -3.18 -0.94
N ASN A 60 -7.58 -4.17 -0.39
CA ASN A 60 -8.17 -4.09 0.94
C ASN A 60 -7.33 -4.83 2.00
N LEU A 61 -6.19 -4.25 2.33
CA LEU A 61 -5.27 -4.83 3.31
C LEU A 61 -5.83 -4.85 4.75
N PRO A 62 -6.60 -3.85 5.23
CA PRO A 62 -7.25 -3.95 6.54
C PRO A 62 -8.16 -5.17 6.67
N LYS A 63 -8.96 -5.48 5.64
CA LYS A 63 -9.79 -6.67 5.63
C LYS A 63 -8.93 -7.95 5.70
N ALA A 64 -7.86 -8.02 4.93
CA ALA A 64 -6.95 -9.15 4.95
C ALA A 64 -6.34 -9.37 6.34
N ILE A 65 -5.87 -8.31 6.99
CA ILE A 65 -5.30 -8.37 8.34
C ILE A 65 -6.33 -8.88 9.36
N ILE A 66 -7.56 -8.38 9.31
CA ILE A 66 -8.64 -8.83 10.20
C ILE A 66 -8.94 -10.32 10.00
N GLU A 67 -9.05 -10.77 8.76
CA GLU A 67 -9.31 -12.18 8.47
C GLU A 67 -8.15 -13.09 8.94
N TRP A 68 -6.90 -12.69 8.73
CA TRP A 68 -5.75 -13.43 9.24
C TRP A 68 -5.71 -13.50 10.77
N LEU A 69 -6.06 -12.41 11.47
CA LEU A 69 -6.16 -12.40 12.94
C LEU A 69 -7.25 -13.34 13.46
N LYS A 70 -8.30 -13.57 12.68
CA LYS A 70 -9.34 -14.56 12.99
C LYS A 70 -8.94 -16.01 12.63
N GLY A 71 -7.78 -16.21 12.01
CA GLY A 71 -7.33 -17.49 11.51
C GLY A 71 -7.98 -17.94 10.20
N ASN A 72 -8.61 -17.00 9.47
CA ASN A 72 -9.24 -17.26 8.19
C ASN A 72 -8.24 -17.11 7.04
N GLU A 73 -8.47 -17.87 5.97
CA GLU A 73 -7.85 -17.61 4.67
C GLU A 73 -8.58 -16.47 3.96
N ILE A 74 -7.88 -15.79 3.06
CA ILE A 74 -8.44 -14.75 2.22
C ILE A 74 -8.37 -15.15 0.75
N ASN A 75 -9.32 -14.64 -0.05
CA ASN A 75 -9.16 -14.64 -1.50
C ASN A 75 -8.10 -13.60 -1.87
N SER A 76 -7.03 -14.03 -2.55
CA SER A 76 -5.93 -13.14 -2.94
C SER A 76 -6.36 -11.96 -3.82
N SER A 77 -7.54 -12.03 -4.46
CA SER A 77 -8.09 -10.93 -5.26
C SER A 77 -8.29 -9.63 -4.48
N ILE A 78 -8.50 -9.71 -3.16
CA ILE A 78 -8.64 -8.50 -2.33
C ILE A 78 -7.33 -7.73 -2.12
N LEU A 79 -6.20 -8.30 -2.51
CA LEU A 79 -4.87 -7.70 -2.47
C LEU A 79 -4.31 -7.41 -3.87
N GLN A 80 -5.14 -7.54 -4.91
CA GLN A 80 -4.74 -7.32 -6.30
C GLN A 80 -5.15 -5.91 -6.75
N PRO A 81 -4.20 -5.00 -7.00
CA PRO A 81 -4.54 -3.67 -7.49
C PRO A 81 -4.96 -3.69 -8.96
N GLN A 82 -5.83 -2.77 -9.31
CA GLN A 82 -6.05 -2.38 -10.70
C GLN A 82 -4.96 -1.38 -11.08
N TYR A 83 -4.20 -1.70 -12.10
CA TYR A 83 -3.10 -0.85 -12.55
C TYR A 83 -3.55 0.23 -13.54
N GLY A 84 -2.76 1.28 -13.68
CA GLY A 84 -3.02 2.39 -14.59
C GLY A 84 -4.09 3.37 -14.09
N ARG A 85 -4.56 3.23 -12.85
CA ARG A 85 -5.53 4.16 -12.25
C ARG A 85 -4.81 5.35 -11.64
N MET A 86 -5.27 6.54 -11.99
CA MET A 86 -4.73 7.81 -11.49
C MET A 86 -5.66 8.41 -10.46
N PHE A 87 -5.10 8.88 -9.36
CA PHE A 87 -5.83 9.45 -8.25
C PHE A 87 -5.23 10.78 -7.79
N ALA A 88 -6.06 11.61 -7.20
CA ALA A 88 -5.65 12.79 -6.46
C ALA A 88 -6.42 12.84 -5.14
N LYS A 89 -5.78 13.35 -4.09
CA LYS A 89 -6.48 13.70 -2.84
C LYS A 89 -6.99 15.13 -2.94
N CYS A 90 -8.15 15.35 -2.35
CA CYS A 90 -8.68 16.68 -2.08
C CYS A 90 -9.10 16.74 -0.62
N ASP A 91 -8.90 17.90 -0.01
CA ASP A 91 -9.36 18.17 1.35
C ASP A 91 -10.76 18.76 1.32
N ASN A 92 -11.60 18.33 2.26
CA ASN A 92 -12.91 18.91 2.50
C ASN A 92 -12.89 19.62 3.85
N VAL A 93 -13.54 20.79 3.90
CA VAL A 93 -13.81 21.50 5.15
C VAL A 93 -15.12 21.00 5.73
N VAL A 94 -15.10 20.58 6.97
CA VAL A 94 -16.27 20.08 7.69
C VAL A 94 -16.53 21.00 8.88
N GLU A 95 -17.73 21.51 9.00
CA GLU A 95 -18.14 22.27 10.18
C GLU A 95 -18.30 21.35 11.37
N ILE A 96 -17.69 21.74 12.48
CA ILE A 96 -17.85 21.04 13.77
C ILE A 96 -18.75 21.90 14.66
N VAL A 97 -19.95 21.40 14.96
CA VAL A 97 -20.84 22.05 15.91
C VAL A 97 -20.52 21.53 17.31
N LEU A 98 -20.01 22.43 18.15
CA LEU A 98 -19.77 22.12 19.57
C LEU A 98 -21.11 22.11 20.31
N LYS A 99 -21.37 21.04 21.02
CA LYS A 99 -22.53 20.91 21.90
C LYS A 99 -22.22 21.44 23.30
#